data_476c87df3f3fbe936e4bfda7679d0186
#
_entry.id   476c87df3f3fbe936e4bfda7679d0186
#
_cell.length_a   1.000
_cell.length_b   1.000
_cell.length_c   1.000
_cell.angle_alpha   90.00
_cell.angle_beta   90.00
_cell.angle_gamma   90.00
#
_symmetry.space_group_name_H-M   'P 1'
#
loop_
_entity.id
_entity.type
_entity.pdbx_description
1 polymer ?
#
loop_
_entity_poly.entity_id
_entity_poly.type
_entity_poly.pdbx_seq_one_letter_code
_entity_poly.pdbx_strand_id
1 'polypeptide(L)'
;MCIRDRSLKDVLLQPQIIAAGFLIGVFHWSNYWDFVIYFVVIAGFALYGALYRYHARAKETIGTVLLQAAEVFAIGTVVALPFTMKFETMVSGVGIAKHHSILYQLAILWGLPTVLVVLFIAAVLLAWRKNCHLPGMERQGQIVLADGKTQEEVEEQAVALILGEKKPEPGEKETAEKPKKVSAFCNFWREIAVSDMVIGILGLCAIGLIIIPELVYVRDIYEESYARSNTMFKLTYQAFILFGICMSYIITRFLLWKKERILQVFGEIGLVLLLWTFGYFGTSVYSWFGNVFDLSEYRGLDATAYLENVFSEDAGAIRWLDETIKGQPVVLEANGDSYSDYERVSAMTGLPTVLGWYVHEWLWRGDPADLNVRAEDVKQMYTSTDTNEVLRLLEQYHVTYIFVGSKEKEKYGDALNESLLQSIGDIVYQDTASGTYILQVQDT
;
A
#
# COMPACT_ATOMS: atom_id res chain seq x y z
N MET A 1 -2.45 -42.98 -6.59
CA MET A 1 -1.07 -42.54 -6.89
C MET A 1 -0.36 -42.18 -5.60
N CYS A 2 0.68 -42.93 -5.22
CA CYS A 2 1.37 -42.69 -3.94
C CYS A 2 2.10 -41.34 -3.93
N ILE A 3 1.76 -40.52 -2.96
CA ILE A 3 2.30 -39.14 -2.74
C ILE A 3 3.84 -39.15 -2.52
N ARG A 4 4.47 -40.31 -2.52
CA ARG A 4 5.89 -40.51 -2.14
C ARG A 4 6.89 -40.17 -3.24
N ASP A 5 6.45 -40.01 -4.49
CA ASP A 5 7.36 -39.90 -5.66
C ASP A 5 7.28 -38.59 -6.42
N ARG A 6 6.69 -37.50 -5.84
CA ARG A 6 6.70 -36.20 -6.48
C ARG A 6 8.08 -35.55 -6.30
N SER A 7 8.66 -35.17 -7.43
CA SER A 7 9.96 -34.50 -7.44
C SER A 7 9.85 -33.11 -6.81
N LEU A 8 10.97 -32.59 -6.28
CA LEU A 8 11.08 -31.19 -5.81
C LEU A 8 10.56 -30.19 -6.87
N LYS A 9 10.66 -30.52 -8.16
CA LYS A 9 10.13 -29.72 -9.28
C LYS A 9 8.61 -29.52 -9.25
N ASP A 10 7.85 -30.48 -8.68
CA ASP A 10 6.39 -30.38 -8.58
C ASP A 10 5.96 -29.43 -7.46
N VAL A 11 6.87 -29.04 -6.58
CA VAL A 11 6.66 -28.10 -5.48
C VAL A 11 7.22 -26.73 -5.80
N LEU A 12 8.38 -26.68 -6.42
CA LEU A 12 9.09 -25.48 -6.82
C LEU A 12 8.81 -25.12 -8.27
N LEU A 13 9.08 -23.88 -8.64
CA LEU A 13 8.96 -23.32 -9.99
C LEU A 13 7.53 -23.42 -10.57
N GLN A 14 6.54 -23.48 -9.69
CA GLN A 14 5.14 -23.38 -10.13
C GLN A 14 4.87 -21.94 -10.63
N PRO A 15 4.14 -21.75 -11.75
CA PRO A 15 3.87 -20.43 -12.28
C PRO A 15 3.26 -19.45 -11.26
N GLN A 16 2.41 -19.98 -10.37
CA GLN A 16 1.78 -19.17 -9.32
C GLN A 16 2.78 -18.69 -8.27
N ILE A 17 3.77 -19.51 -7.91
CA ILE A 17 4.82 -19.17 -6.93
C ILE A 17 5.79 -18.16 -7.56
N ILE A 18 6.15 -18.36 -8.82
CA ILE A 18 6.99 -17.40 -9.58
C ILE A 18 6.28 -16.05 -9.67
N ALA A 19 4.99 -16.03 -10.04
CA ALA A 19 4.20 -14.81 -10.12
C ALA A 19 4.09 -14.11 -8.75
N ALA A 20 3.87 -14.87 -7.68
CA ALA A 20 3.82 -14.35 -6.32
C ALA A 20 5.17 -13.72 -5.92
N GLY A 21 6.29 -14.41 -6.21
CA GLY A 21 7.64 -13.88 -5.93
C GLY A 21 7.92 -12.59 -6.72
N PHE A 22 7.53 -12.54 -7.99
CA PHE A 22 7.65 -11.33 -8.80
C PHE A 22 6.85 -10.16 -8.21
N LEU A 23 5.57 -10.38 -7.84
CA LEU A 23 4.74 -9.35 -7.23
C LEU A 23 5.30 -8.87 -5.88
N ILE A 24 5.80 -9.76 -5.05
CA ILE A 24 6.47 -9.42 -3.80
C ILE A 24 7.68 -8.52 -4.04
N GLY A 25 8.47 -8.77 -5.09
CA GLY A 25 9.57 -7.90 -5.47
C GLY A 25 9.10 -6.52 -5.96
N VAL A 26 8.00 -6.46 -6.72
CA VAL A 26 7.39 -5.19 -7.14
C VAL A 26 6.86 -4.41 -5.94
N PHE A 27 6.24 -5.08 -4.98
CA PHE A 27 5.80 -4.41 -3.74
C PHE A 27 6.97 -3.82 -2.95
N HIS A 28 8.11 -4.50 -2.91
CA HIS A 28 9.32 -3.97 -2.29
C HIS A 28 9.79 -2.66 -2.93
N TRP A 29 9.62 -2.47 -4.23
CA TRP A 29 9.95 -1.21 -4.92
C TRP A 29 8.94 -0.10 -4.67
N SER A 30 7.65 -0.45 -4.69
CA SER A 30 6.57 0.52 -4.69
C SER A 30 6.15 0.91 -3.28
N ASN A 31 6.02 -0.05 -2.38
CA ASN A 31 5.67 0.16 -0.98
C ASN A 31 6.25 -0.97 -0.11
N TYR A 32 7.34 -0.70 0.57
CA TYR A 32 8.05 -1.67 1.39
C TYR A 32 7.16 -2.40 2.41
N TRP A 33 6.10 -1.75 2.92
CA TRP A 33 5.16 -2.36 3.85
C TRP A 33 4.34 -3.48 3.22
N ASP A 34 3.96 -3.32 1.97
CA ASP A 34 3.17 -4.31 1.24
C ASP A 34 3.96 -5.60 1.01
N PHE A 35 5.27 -5.49 0.83
CA PHE A 35 6.16 -6.64 0.76
C PHE A 35 5.95 -7.61 1.94
N VAL A 36 6.02 -7.12 3.18
CA VAL A 36 5.89 -7.95 4.39
C VAL A 36 4.47 -8.46 4.55
N ILE A 37 3.48 -7.60 4.36
CA ILE A 37 2.06 -7.91 4.55
C ILE A 37 1.62 -9.02 3.59
N TYR A 38 1.85 -8.84 2.30
CA TYR A 38 1.43 -9.81 1.30
C TYR A 38 2.30 -11.07 1.27
N PHE A 39 3.53 -11.01 1.75
CA PHE A 39 4.32 -12.21 1.98
C PHE A 39 3.65 -13.13 3.01
N VAL A 40 3.12 -12.58 4.12
CA VAL A 40 2.35 -13.34 5.12
C VAL A 40 1.05 -13.90 4.52
N VAL A 41 0.33 -13.10 3.72
CA VAL A 41 -0.88 -13.56 3.02
C VAL A 41 -0.58 -14.73 2.08
N ILE A 42 0.47 -14.63 1.28
CA ILE A 42 0.92 -15.69 0.37
C ILE A 42 1.32 -16.94 1.15
N ALA A 43 2.04 -16.79 2.27
CA ALA A 43 2.39 -17.90 3.15
C ALA A 43 1.14 -18.59 3.72
N GLY A 44 0.10 -17.86 4.08
CA GLY A 44 -1.20 -18.37 4.48
C GLY A 44 -1.86 -19.24 3.39
N PHE A 45 -1.85 -18.78 2.15
CA PHE A 45 -2.36 -19.56 1.02
C PHE A 45 -1.51 -20.77 0.69
N ALA A 46 -0.17 -20.65 0.78
CA ALA A 46 0.74 -21.78 0.61
C ALA A 46 0.49 -22.85 1.69
N LEU A 47 0.26 -22.42 2.94
CA LEU A 47 -0.10 -23.32 4.04
C LEU A 47 -1.42 -24.06 3.76
N TYR A 48 -2.45 -23.34 3.33
CA TYR A 48 -3.73 -23.96 2.95
C TYR A 48 -3.54 -24.96 1.81
N GLY A 49 -2.86 -24.59 0.74
CA GLY A 49 -2.56 -25.47 -0.39
C GLY A 49 -1.80 -26.72 0.02
N ALA A 50 -0.83 -26.60 0.93
CA ALA A 50 -0.07 -27.72 1.46
C ALA A 50 -0.92 -28.63 2.39
N LEU A 51 -1.75 -28.05 3.27
CA LEU A 51 -2.68 -28.79 4.11
C LEU A 51 -3.68 -29.60 3.28
N TYR A 52 -4.23 -29.00 2.22
CA TYR A 52 -5.11 -29.65 1.27
C TYR A 52 -4.42 -30.80 0.53
N ARG A 53 -3.21 -30.56 0.01
CA ARG A 53 -2.45 -31.53 -0.80
C ARG A 53 -1.95 -32.72 0.02
N TYR A 54 -1.39 -32.48 1.20
CA TYR A 54 -0.72 -33.51 2.01
C TYR A 54 -1.58 -34.09 3.13
N HIS A 55 -2.88 -33.80 3.12
CA HIS A 55 -3.80 -34.27 4.18
C HIS A 55 -3.29 -33.89 5.59
N ALA A 56 -2.82 -32.68 5.73
CA ALA A 56 -2.26 -32.11 6.98
C ALA A 56 -1.13 -32.95 7.62
N ARG A 57 -0.35 -33.66 6.83
CA ARG A 57 0.88 -34.31 7.30
C ARG A 57 1.92 -33.23 7.63
N ALA A 58 2.31 -33.12 8.89
CA ALA A 58 3.08 -31.98 9.39
C ALA A 58 4.40 -31.79 8.66
N LYS A 59 5.19 -32.84 8.44
CA LYS A 59 6.52 -32.72 7.80
C LYS A 59 6.42 -32.24 6.36
N GLU A 60 5.56 -32.85 5.57
CA GLU A 60 5.35 -32.51 4.15
C GLU A 60 4.72 -31.13 4.01
N THR A 61 3.77 -30.78 4.86
CA THR A 61 3.12 -29.46 4.89
C THR A 61 4.12 -28.37 5.23
N ILE A 62 4.81 -28.48 6.36
CA ILE A 62 5.78 -27.48 6.81
C ILE A 62 6.95 -27.36 5.81
N GLY A 63 7.49 -28.49 5.35
CA GLY A 63 8.57 -28.51 4.38
C GLY A 63 8.19 -27.80 3.07
N THR A 64 6.98 -28.04 2.55
CA THR A 64 6.49 -27.38 1.32
C THR A 64 6.30 -25.89 1.53
N VAL A 65 5.68 -25.46 2.62
CA VAL A 65 5.45 -24.06 2.92
C VAL A 65 6.79 -23.30 3.06
N LEU A 66 7.76 -23.87 3.78
CA LEU A 66 9.07 -23.25 3.94
C LEU A 66 9.82 -23.14 2.60
N LEU A 67 9.77 -24.17 1.76
CA LEU A 67 10.38 -24.14 0.43
C LEU A 67 9.73 -23.11 -0.49
N GLN A 68 8.40 -23.06 -0.55
CA GLN A 68 7.68 -22.07 -1.36
C GLN A 68 7.87 -20.64 -0.84
N ALA A 69 7.87 -20.44 0.47
CA ALA A 69 8.16 -19.15 1.07
C ALA A 69 9.59 -18.69 0.77
N ALA A 70 10.56 -19.59 0.85
CA ALA A 70 11.94 -19.30 0.47
C ALA A 70 12.08 -18.96 -1.02
N GLU A 71 11.36 -19.67 -1.90
CA GLU A 71 11.34 -19.39 -3.33
C GLU A 71 10.72 -18.01 -3.64
N VAL A 72 9.56 -17.68 -3.06
CA VAL A 72 8.91 -16.37 -3.19
C VAL A 72 9.85 -15.26 -2.70
N PHE A 73 10.50 -15.47 -1.54
CA PHE A 73 11.46 -14.50 -1.00
C PHE A 73 12.68 -14.34 -1.90
N ALA A 74 13.24 -15.42 -2.42
CA ALA A 74 14.41 -15.37 -3.30
C ALA A 74 14.10 -14.64 -4.62
N ILE A 75 12.97 -14.97 -5.26
CA ILE A 75 12.53 -14.29 -6.49
C ILE A 75 12.26 -12.80 -6.19
N GLY A 76 11.54 -12.49 -5.11
CA GLY A 76 11.25 -11.13 -4.70
C GLY A 76 12.52 -10.31 -4.44
N THR A 77 13.53 -10.92 -3.79
CA THR A 77 14.83 -10.27 -3.56
C THR A 77 15.56 -9.98 -4.88
N VAL A 78 15.58 -10.93 -5.82
CA VAL A 78 16.21 -10.72 -7.14
C VAL A 78 15.52 -9.60 -7.91
N VAL A 79 14.18 -9.58 -7.92
CA VAL A 79 13.39 -8.52 -8.56
C VAL A 79 13.64 -7.17 -7.90
N ALA A 80 13.75 -7.12 -6.58
CA ALA A 80 13.99 -5.90 -5.81
C ALA A 80 15.46 -5.43 -5.84
N LEU A 81 16.41 -6.24 -6.31
CA LEU A 81 17.84 -5.98 -6.21
C LEU A 81 18.28 -4.60 -6.73
N PRO A 82 17.82 -4.12 -7.90
CA PRO A 82 18.24 -2.81 -8.42
C PRO A 82 17.86 -1.64 -7.48
N PHE A 83 16.71 -1.75 -6.84
CA PHE A 83 16.26 -0.77 -5.85
C PHE A 83 17.06 -0.91 -4.54
N THR A 84 17.15 -2.12 -4.00
CA THR A 84 17.80 -2.39 -2.69
C THR A 84 19.27 -1.98 -2.68
N MET A 85 19.98 -2.08 -3.81
CA MET A 85 21.38 -1.69 -3.93
C MET A 85 21.61 -0.17 -3.81
N LYS A 86 20.57 0.66 -3.97
CA LYS A 86 20.67 2.12 -3.99
C LYS A 86 19.84 2.79 -2.90
N PHE A 87 18.96 2.04 -2.26
CA PHE A 87 18.04 2.56 -1.25
C PHE A 87 18.66 2.51 0.13
N GLU A 88 18.74 3.65 0.78
CA GLU A 88 19.11 3.79 2.18
C GLU A 88 17.85 3.90 3.03
N THR A 89 17.72 3.04 4.03
CA THR A 89 16.54 3.01 4.89
C THR A 89 16.72 3.92 6.10
N MET A 90 15.71 4.70 6.42
CA MET A 90 15.65 5.50 7.65
C MET A 90 15.14 4.71 8.86
N VAL A 91 14.78 3.45 8.65
CA VAL A 91 14.24 2.57 9.69
C VAL A 91 15.36 2.07 10.59
N SER A 92 15.22 2.29 11.91
CA SER A 92 16.21 1.92 12.93
C SER A 92 15.86 0.66 13.74
N GLY A 93 14.89 -0.13 13.27
CA GLY A 93 14.50 -1.39 13.92
C GLY A 93 13.04 -1.42 14.40
N VAL A 94 12.75 -2.34 15.32
CA VAL A 94 11.39 -2.56 15.86
C VAL A 94 11.34 -2.13 17.32
N GLY A 95 10.27 -1.43 17.70
CA GLY A 95 9.98 -1.04 19.07
C GLY A 95 8.74 -1.75 19.62
N ILE A 96 8.63 -1.83 20.94
CA ILE A 96 7.42 -2.30 21.64
C ILE A 96 6.51 -1.10 21.84
N ALA A 97 5.22 -1.23 21.50
CA ALA A 97 4.24 -0.17 21.70
C ALA A 97 4.03 0.13 23.18
N LYS A 98 4.25 1.38 23.59
CA LYS A 98 4.03 1.86 24.95
C LYS A 98 2.63 2.44 25.13
N HIS A 99 2.05 2.95 24.04
CA HIS A 99 0.72 3.54 24.00
C HIS A 99 -0.19 2.68 23.13
N HIS A 100 -1.41 2.45 23.60
CA HIS A 100 -2.38 1.58 22.93
C HIS A 100 -3.63 2.35 22.57
N SER A 101 -4.32 1.90 21.54
CA SER A 101 -5.64 2.44 21.19
C SER A 101 -6.67 2.09 22.26
N ILE A 102 -7.58 3.00 22.53
CA ILE A 102 -8.66 2.77 23.51
C ILE A 102 -9.64 1.74 22.90
N LEU A 103 -10.06 0.76 23.70
CA LEU A 103 -10.87 -0.37 23.20
C LEU A 103 -12.15 0.05 22.48
N TYR A 104 -12.83 1.10 22.91
CA TYR A 104 -14.05 1.56 22.23
C TYR A 104 -13.73 2.14 20.84
N GLN A 105 -12.58 2.78 20.64
CA GLN A 105 -12.16 3.29 19.35
C GLN A 105 -11.87 2.13 18.37
N LEU A 106 -11.18 1.09 18.84
CA LEU A 106 -10.97 -0.13 18.06
C LEU A 106 -12.31 -0.80 17.71
N ALA A 107 -13.26 -0.83 18.65
CA ALA A 107 -14.59 -1.38 18.42
C ALA A 107 -15.40 -0.58 17.39
N ILE A 108 -15.32 0.75 17.41
CA ILE A 108 -15.99 1.61 16.42
C ILE A 108 -15.38 1.41 15.03
N LEU A 109 -14.06 1.41 14.92
CA LEU A 109 -13.38 1.33 13.62
C LEU A 109 -13.39 -0.08 13.04
N TRP A 110 -13.13 -1.09 13.87
CA TRP A 110 -12.83 -2.46 13.40
C TRP A 110 -13.80 -3.51 13.95
N GLY A 111 -14.76 -3.12 14.78
CA GLY A 111 -15.69 -4.06 15.44
C GLY A 111 -16.57 -4.80 14.44
N LEU A 112 -17.22 -4.08 13.52
CA LEU A 112 -18.11 -4.70 12.52
C LEU A 112 -17.37 -5.76 11.67
N PRO A 113 -16.27 -5.45 10.96
CA PRO A 113 -15.58 -6.42 10.13
C PRO A 113 -14.99 -7.57 10.96
N THR A 114 -14.42 -7.30 12.13
CA THR A 114 -13.86 -8.34 13.00
C THR A 114 -14.93 -9.32 13.46
N VAL A 115 -16.08 -8.82 13.93
CA VAL A 115 -17.21 -9.66 14.37
C VAL A 115 -17.75 -10.52 13.21
N LEU A 116 -17.90 -9.94 12.01
CA LEU A 116 -18.35 -10.68 10.85
C LEU A 116 -17.38 -11.82 10.48
N VAL A 117 -16.07 -11.55 10.49
CA VAL A 117 -15.05 -12.59 10.22
C VAL A 117 -15.09 -13.70 11.26
N VAL A 118 -15.14 -13.35 12.56
CA VAL A 118 -15.19 -14.34 13.63
C VAL A 118 -16.46 -15.19 13.56
N LEU A 119 -17.62 -14.56 13.36
CA LEU A 119 -18.89 -15.25 13.20
C LEU A 119 -18.88 -16.17 11.95
N PHE A 120 -18.29 -15.72 10.86
CA PHE A 120 -18.16 -16.49 9.64
C PHE A 120 -17.31 -17.75 9.86
N ILE A 121 -16.12 -17.61 10.43
CA ILE A 121 -15.24 -18.74 10.74
C ILE A 121 -15.97 -19.73 11.69
N ALA A 122 -16.61 -19.22 12.73
CA ALA A 122 -17.39 -20.04 13.66
C ALA A 122 -18.55 -20.77 12.94
N ALA A 123 -19.28 -20.09 12.05
CA ALA A 123 -20.38 -20.68 11.28
C ALA A 123 -19.88 -21.82 10.36
N VAL A 124 -18.77 -21.57 9.64
CA VAL A 124 -18.15 -22.59 8.77
C VAL A 124 -17.70 -23.81 9.58
N LEU A 125 -17.03 -23.59 10.72
CA LEU A 125 -16.59 -24.67 11.61
C LEU A 125 -17.76 -25.48 12.20
N LEU A 126 -18.82 -24.79 12.66
CA LEU A 126 -20.00 -25.44 13.23
C LEU A 126 -20.78 -26.21 12.18
N ALA A 127 -20.93 -25.66 10.97
CA ALA A 127 -21.59 -26.35 9.87
C ALA A 127 -20.81 -27.60 9.45
N TRP A 128 -19.49 -27.52 9.36
CA TRP A 128 -18.64 -28.69 9.09
C TRP A 128 -18.79 -29.77 10.18
N ARG A 129 -18.77 -29.38 11.47
CA ARG A 129 -18.96 -30.35 12.58
C ARG A 129 -20.32 -31.04 12.57
N LYS A 130 -21.37 -30.35 12.14
CA LYS A 130 -22.73 -30.87 12.07
C LYS A 130 -23.01 -31.67 10.79
N ASN A 131 -22.02 -31.86 9.90
CA ASN A 131 -22.21 -32.40 8.55
C ASN A 131 -23.35 -31.69 7.78
N CYS A 132 -23.61 -30.42 8.11
CA CYS A 132 -24.57 -29.61 7.37
C CYS A 132 -23.97 -29.22 6.03
N HIS A 133 -24.66 -29.53 4.93
CA HIS A 133 -24.22 -29.05 3.61
C HIS A 133 -24.37 -27.55 3.55
N LEU A 134 -23.24 -26.85 3.55
CA LEU A 134 -23.18 -25.45 3.25
C LEU A 134 -23.63 -25.21 1.80
N PRO A 135 -24.43 -24.17 1.49
CA PRO A 135 -24.70 -23.78 0.10
C PRO A 135 -23.37 -23.51 -0.62
N GLY A 136 -23.11 -24.26 -1.70
CA GLY A 136 -21.81 -24.26 -2.38
C GLY A 136 -20.77 -25.26 -1.85
N MET A 137 -21.11 -26.03 -0.79
CA MET A 137 -20.46 -27.27 -0.42
C MET A 137 -21.18 -28.47 -1.11
N GLU A 138 -21.68 -28.30 -2.30
CA GLU A 138 -21.90 -29.48 -3.14
C GLU A 138 -20.49 -30.04 -3.34
N ARG A 139 -20.32 -31.32 -2.91
CA ARG A 139 -19.05 -32.02 -3.10
C ARG A 139 -18.59 -31.74 -4.52
N GLN A 140 -17.41 -31.16 -4.68
CA GLN A 140 -16.72 -31.14 -5.96
C GLN A 140 -16.43 -32.60 -6.44
N GLY A 141 -17.41 -33.43 -6.50
CA GLY A 141 -17.25 -34.84 -6.77
C GLY A 141 -18.53 -35.53 -7.19
N GLN A 142 -19.65 -34.86 -7.33
CA GLN A 142 -20.90 -35.45 -7.77
C GLN A 142 -21.76 -34.54 -8.65
N ILE A 143 -21.18 -33.83 -9.59
CA ILE A 143 -21.91 -33.52 -10.82
C ILE A 143 -21.79 -34.79 -11.68
N VAL A 144 -22.80 -35.64 -11.61
CA VAL A 144 -22.93 -36.75 -12.55
C VAL A 144 -23.36 -36.13 -13.86
N LEU A 145 -22.44 -36.13 -14.83
CA LEU A 145 -22.72 -35.69 -16.20
C LEU A 145 -23.73 -36.67 -16.86
N ALA A 146 -24.35 -36.24 -17.96
CA ALA A 146 -25.38 -37.01 -18.66
C ALA A 146 -24.92 -38.41 -19.13
N ASP A 147 -23.63 -38.71 -19.08
CA ASP A 147 -22.99 -40.00 -19.39
C ASP A 147 -22.72 -40.86 -18.14
N GLY A 148 -23.17 -40.44 -16.96
CA GLY A 148 -23.04 -41.17 -15.71
C GLY A 148 -21.66 -41.05 -15.03
N LYS A 149 -20.76 -40.25 -15.54
CA LYS A 149 -19.42 -39.98 -14.93
C LYS A 149 -19.46 -38.78 -14.00
N THR A 150 -18.69 -38.87 -12.93
CA THR A 150 -18.51 -37.71 -12.05
C THR A 150 -17.56 -36.68 -12.69
N GLN A 151 -17.72 -35.40 -12.34
CA GLN A 151 -16.84 -34.33 -12.84
C GLN A 151 -15.36 -34.63 -12.47
N GLU A 152 -15.12 -35.25 -11.32
CA GLU A 152 -13.79 -35.66 -10.86
C GLU A 152 -13.18 -36.74 -11.78
N GLU A 153 -13.99 -37.72 -12.25
CA GLU A 153 -13.56 -38.74 -13.21
C GLU A 153 -13.26 -38.15 -14.60
N VAL A 154 -13.99 -37.11 -15.01
CA VAL A 154 -13.74 -36.39 -16.29
C VAL A 154 -12.51 -35.53 -16.21
N GLU A 155 -12.29 -34.83 -15.08
CA GLU A 155 -11.07 -34.03 -14.85
C GLU A 155 -9.84 -34.94 -14.73
N GLU A 156 -9.90 -36.06 -14.03
CA GLU A 156 -8.82 -37.07 -14.02
C GLU A 156 -8.54 -37.64 -15.41
N GLN A 157 -9.57 -37.92 -16.19
CA GLN A 157 -9.39 -38.40 -17.57
C GLN A 157 -8.82 -37.33 -18.49
N ALA A 158 -9.25 -36.09 -18.34
CA ALA A 158 -8.70 -34.97 -19.11
C ALA A 158 -7.22 -34.71 -18.75
N VAL A 159 -6.88 -34.75 -17.46
CA VAL A 159 -5.50 -34.61 -16.98
C VAL A 159 -4.63 -35.78 -17.45
N ALA A 160 -5.14 -37.03 -17.40
CA ALA A 160 -4.42 -38.19 -17.88
C ALA A 160 -4.18 -38.12 -19.41
N LEU A 161 -5.17 -37.61 -20.16
CA LEU A 161 -5.04 -37.40 -21.62
C LEU A 161 -4.02 -36.34 -21.96
N ILE A 162 -3.98 -35.25 -21.21
CA ILE A 162 -3.00 -34.13 -21.39
C ILE A 162 -1.59 -34.58 -21.01
N LEU A 163 -1.46 -35.46 -20.01
CA LEU A 163 -0.17 -35.94 -19.53
C LEU A 163 0.33 -37.19 -20.29
N GLY A 164 -0.43 -37.71 -21.25
CA GLY A 164 -0.06 -38.88 -22.05
C GLY A 164 0.02 -40.19 -21.27
N GLU A 165 -0.67 -40.31 -20.14
CA GLU A 165 -0.69 -41.52 -19.32
C GLU A 165 -1.58 -42.59 -19.96
N LYS A 166 -1.03 -43.80 -20.19
CA LYS A 166 -1.76 -44.96 -20.70
C LYS A 166 -2.78 -45.44 -19.66
N LYS A 167 -4.02 -45.71 -20.12
CA LYS A 167 -5.03 -46.36 -19.32
C LYS A 167 -4.48 -47.71 -18.73
N PRO A 168 -4.67 -47.99 -17.41
CA PRO A 168 -4.41 -49.31 -16.89
C PRO A 168 -5.39 -50.29 -17.53
N GLU A 169 -4.89 -51.48 -17.95
CA GLU A 169 -5.71 -52.54 -18.51
C GLU A 169 -6.65 -53.10 -17.45
N PRO A 170 -7.89 -53.53 -17.81
CA PRO A 170 -8.83 -54.07 -16.89
C PRO A 170 -8.43 -55.50 -16.47
N GLY A 171 -7.72 -55.66 -15.36
CA GLY A 171 -7.31 -56.96 -14.86
C GLY A 171 -6.41 -56.98 -13.64
N GLU A 172 -5.77 -55.92 -13.24
CA GLU A 172 -4.99 -55.91 -12.00
C GLU A 172 -5.93 -55.69 -10.79
N LYS A 173 -6.13 -56.74 -10.02
CA LYS A 173 -6.77 -56.65 -8.70
C LYS A 173 -5.88 -55.83 -7.78
N GLU A 174 -6.18 -54.54 -7.64
CA GLU A 174 -5.67 -53.74 -6.55
C GLU A 174 -6.05 -54.46 -5.23
N THR A 175 -5.07 -54.94 -4.49
CA THR A 175 -5.23 -55.31 -3.10
C THR A 175 -5.64 -54.09 -2.33
N ALA A 176 -6.95 -53.96 -2.11
CA ALA A 176 -7.55 -52.85 -1.36
C ALA A 176 -6.99 -52.87 0.07
N GLU A 177 -5.90 -52.11 0.29
CA GLU A 177 -5.53 -51.70 1.64
C GLU A 177 -6.73 -51.00 2.26
N LYS A 178 -7.22 -51.52 3.40
CA LYS A 178 -8.30 -50.89 4.16
C LYS A 178 -8.00 -49.42 4.33
N PRO A 179 -8.95 -48.52 3.97
CA PRO A 179 -8.70 -47.09 4.05
C PRO A 179 -8.30 -46.74 5.49
N LYS A 180 -7.06 -46.27 5.67
CA LYS A 180 -6.61 -45.73 6.97
C LYS A 180 -7.57 -44.63 7.34
N LYS A 181 -8.18 -44.69 8.55
CA LYS A 181 -9.05 -43.63 9.06
C LYS A 181 -8.29 -42.31 9.01
N VAL A 182 -8.60 -41.48 8.02
CA VAL A 182 -8.08 -40.12 7.90
C VAL A 182 -8.65 -39.31 9.07
N SER A 183 -7.84 -38.56 9.79
CA SER A 183 -8.34 -37.79 10.93
C SER A 183 -9.33 -36.72 10.46
N ALA A 184 -10.32 -36.42 11.31
CA ALA A 184 -11.30 -35.36 11.02
C ALA A 184 -10.64 -34.03 10.63
N PHE A 185 -9.48 -33.71 11.23
CA PHE A 185 -8.69 -32.53 10.91
C PHE A 185 -8.19 -32.56 9.45
N CYS A 186 -7.80 -33.70 8.92
CA CYS A 186 -7.36 -33.83 7.52
C CYS A 186 -8.51 -33.61 6.53
N ASN A 187 -9.70 -34.08 6.89
CA ASN A 187 -10.90 -33.95 6.04
C ASN A 187 -11.41 -32.51 5.99
N PHE A 188 -11.29 -31.75 7.09
CA PHE A 188 -11.66 -30.34 7.18
C PHE A 188 -11.17 -29.52 6.00
N TRP A 189 -9.88 -29.60 5.70
CA TRP A 189 -9.23 -28.78 4.65
C TRP A 189 -9.69 -29.10 3.22
N ARG A 190 -10.32 -30.24 3.03
CA ARG A 190 -10.82 -30.72 1.73
C ARG A 190 -12.32 -30.55 1.56
N GLU A 191 -13.06 -30.50 2.64
CA GLU A 191 -14.53 -30.46 2.63
C GLU A 191 -15.06 -29.01 2.62
N ILE A 192 -14.25 -28.04 3.05
CA ILE A 192 -14.63 -26.62 3.05
C ILE A 192 -14.40 -26.01 1.66
N ALA A 193 -15.33 -25.18 1.21
CA ALA A 193 -15.21 -24.45 -0.04
C ALA A 193 -13.93 -23.60 -0.06
N VAL A 194 -13.20 -23.60 -1.17
CA VAL A 194 -11.96 -22.85 -1.33
C VAL A 194 -12.18 -21.35 -1.04
N SER A 195 -13.30 -20.80 -1.52
CA SER A 195 -13.66 -19.39 -1.28
C SER A 195 -13.86 -19.09 0.22
N ASP A 196 -14.49 -19.99 0.98
CA ASP A 196 -14.68 -19.82 2.42
C ASP A 196 -13.31 -19.83 3.15
N MET A 197 -12.38 -20.69 2.70
CA MET A 197 -11.02 -20.73 3.25
C MET A 197 -10.20 -19.46 2.91
N VAL A 198 -10.30 -18.99 1.67
CA VAL A 198 -9.65 -17.75 1.23
C VAL A 198 -10.11 -16.58 2.11
N ILE A 199 -11.40 -16.41 2.30
CA ILE A 199 -11.97 -15.36 3.14
C ILE A 199 -11.57 -15.52 4.61
N GLY A 200 -11.52 -16.74 5.12
CA GLY A 200 -11.02 -17.01 6.47
C GLY A 200 -9.58 -16.58 6.66
N ILE A 201 -8.69 -16.88 5.71
CA ILE A 201 -7.27 -16.47 5.72
C ILE A 201 -7.15 -14.93 5.65
N LEU A 202 -7.81 -14.29 4.68
CA LEU A 202 -7.78 -12.84 4.53
C LEU A 202 -8.30 -12.13 5.79
N GLY A 203 -9.40 -12.64 6.37
CA GLY A 203 -9.97 -12.08 7.59
C GLY A 203 -9.04 -12.20 8.79
N LEU A 204 -8.38 -13.35 8.96
CA LEU A 204 -7.38 -13.53 10.03
C LEU A 204 -6.15 -12.66 9.81
N CYS A 205 -5.68 -12.50 8.58
CA CYS A 205 -4.61 -11.55 8.26
C CYS A 205 -5.02 -10.12 8.60
N ALA A 206 -6.23 -9.70 8.23
CA ALA A 206 -6.74 -8.36 8.53
C ALA A 206 -6.82 -8.10 10.05
N ILE A 207 -7.30 -9.07 10.83
CA ILE A 207 -7.32 -8.98 12.31
C ILE A 207 -5.88 -8.87 12.84
N GLY A 208 -4.94 -9.66 12.31
CA GLY A 208 -3.53 -9.59 12.68
C GLY A 208 -2.93 -8.20 12.42
N LEU A 209 -3.24 -7.59 11.27
CA LEU A 209 -2.76 -6.26 10.90
C LEU A 209 -3.26 -5.14 11.82
N ILE A 210 -4.41 -5.32 12.47
CA ILE A 210 -4.90 -4.37 13.49
C ILE A 210 -4.19 -4.59 14.84
N ILE A 211 -3.91 -5.84 15.19
CA ILE A 211 -3.31 -6.19 16.47
C ILE A 211 -1.82 -5.84 16.51
N ILE A 212 -1.10 -6.06 15.40
CA ILE A 212 0.36 -5.84 15.35
C ILE A 212 0.77 -4.44 15.82
N PRO A 213 0.16 -3.32 15.36
CA PRO A 213 0.56 -1.98 15.81
C PRO A 213 0.26 -1.70 17.28
N GLU A 214 -0.61 -2.50 17.90
CA GLU A 214 -0.88 -2.42 19.33
C GLU A 214 0.21 -3.11 20.17
N LEU A 215 1.05 -3.94 19.56
CA LEU A 215 2.11 -4.69 20.24
C LEU A 215 3.50 -4.15 19.89
N VAL A 216 3.74 -3.92 18.59
CA VAL A 216 5.04 -3.51 18.06
C VAL A 216 4.90 -2.48 16.95
N TYR A 217 5.94 -1.69 16.76
CA TYR A 217 6.01 -0.72 15.65
C TYR A 217 7.43 -0.64 15.09
N VAL A 218 7.53 -0.18 13.86
CA VAL A 218 8.80 0.09 13.19
C VAL A 218 9.28 1.47 13.64
N ARG A 219 10.51 1.54 14.16
CA ARG A 219 11.13 2.80 14.58
C ARG A 219 11.52 3.61 13.36
N ASP A 220 10.95 4.78 13.27
CA ASP A 220 11.23 5.77 12.24
C ASP A 220 11.57 7.14 12.87
N ILE A 221 11.40 8.22 12.12
CA ILE A 221 11.75 9.57 12.53
C ILE A 221 10.77 10.19 13.54
N TYR A 222 9.60 9.58 13.76
CA TYR A 222 8.60 10.18 14.62
C TYR A 222 9.00 10.10 16.10
N GLU A 223 8.71 11.19 16.82
CA GLU A 223 8.92 11.28 18.25
C GLU A 223 8.09 10.25 19.02
N GLU A 224 8.42 10.05 20.30
CA GLU A 224 7.84 9.01 21.16
C GLU A 224 6.31 9.05 21.20
N SER A 225 5.70 10.23 21.18
CA SER A 225 4.23 10.43 21.18
C SER A 225 3.56 9.91 19.90
N TYR A 226 4.26 9.88 18.79
CA TYR A 226 3.78 9.45 17.46
C TYR A 226 4.50 8.21 16.92
N ALA A 227 5.33 7.58 17.74
CA ALA A 227 6.26 6.51 17.34
C ALA A 227 5.62 5.36 16.55
N ARG A 228 4.35 5.03 16.78
CA ARG A 228 3.65 3.95 16.05
C ARG A 228 2.74 4.43 14.91
N SER A 229 2.63 5.73 14.69
CA SER A 229 1.64 6.30 13.76
C SER A 229 1.81 5.79 12.34
N ASN A 230 3.05 5.75 11.83
CA ASN A 230 3.32 5.26 10.48
C ASN A 230 3.05 3.76 10.34
N THR A 231 3.48 2.96 11.31
CA THR A 231 3.17 1.52 11.36
C THR A 231 1.67 1.27 11.40
N MET A 232 0.96 1.99 12.28
CA MET A 232 -0.48 1.89 12.42
C MET A 232 -1.18 2.26 11.11
N PHE A 233 -0.85 3.40 10.51
CA PHE A 233 -1.44 3.85 9.26
C PHE A 233 -1.26 2.81 8.14
N LYS A 234 -0.04 2.32 7.93
CA LYS A 234 0.28 1.39 6.85
C LYS A 234 -0.43 0.04 7.01
N LEU A 235 -0.42 -0.52 8.23
CA LEU A 235 -1.02 -1.83 8.48
C LEU A 235 -2.56 -1.77 8.50
N THR A 236 -3.14 -0.74 9.11
CA THR A 236 -4.60 -0.62 9.18
C THR A 236 -5.23 -0.25 7.85
N TYR A 237 -4.51 0.47 6.97
CA TYR A 237 -4.96 0.70 5.60
C TYR A 237 -5.11 -0.61 4.82
N GLN A 238 -4.15 -1.51 4.91
CA GLN A 238 -4.24 -2.83 4.28
C GLN A 238 -5.33 -3.69 4.95
N ALA A 239 -5.47 -3.62 6.28
CA ALA A 239 -6.57 -4.30 6.97
C ALA A 239 -7.95 -3.83 6.45
N PHE A 240 -8.11 -2.53 6.19
CA PHE A 240 -9.35 -1.98 5.61
C PHE A 240 -9.69 -2.61 4.26
N ILE A 241 -8.70 -2.75 3.37
CA ILE A 241 -8.89 -3.39 2.05
C ILE A 241 -9.29 -4.85 2.21
N LEU A 242 -8.55 -5.61 3.04
CA LEU A 242 -8.84 -7.03 3.26
C LEU A 242 -10.21 -7.25 3.90
N PHE A 243 -10.58 -6.43 4.88
CA PHE A 243 -11.90 -6.46 5.48
C PHE A 243 -13.02 -6.09 4.51
N GLY A 244 -12.80 -5.14 3.60
CA GLY A 244 -13.76 -4.80 2.56
C GLY A 244 -14.12 -6.01 1.69
N ILE A 245 -13.11 -6.77 1.27
CA ILE A 245 -13.29 -8.04 0.54
C ILE A 245 -14.04 -9.05 1.40
N CYS A 246 -13.62 -9.23 2.66
CA CYS A 246 -14.24 -10.19 3.59
C CYS A 246 -15.70 -9.83 3.86
N MET A 247 -16.02 -8.59 4.20
CA MET A 247 -17.39 -8.15 4.48
C MET A 247 -18.33 -8.40 3.29
N SER A 248 -17.89 -8.03 2.09
CA SER A 248 -18.68 -8.22 0.86
C SER A 248 -19.05 -9.71 0.67
N TYR A 249 -18.07 -10.58 0.81
CA TYR A 249 -18.29 -12.01 0.70
C TYR A 249 -19.15 -12.56 1.84
N ILE A 250 -18.82 -12.26 3.08
CA ILE A 250 -19.48 -12.83 4.28
C ILE A 250 -20.95 -12.41 4.34
N ILE A 251 -21.25 -11.14 4.12
CA ILE A 251 -22.63 -10.63 4.11
C ILE A 251 -23.44 -11.36 3.03
N THR A 252 -22.91 -11.43 1.81
CA THR A 252 -23.58 -12.14 0.70
C THR A 252 -23.76 -13.61 1.04
N ARG A 253 -22.75 -14.25 1.59
CA ARG A 253 -22.76 -15.64 1.99
C ARG A 253 -23.83 -15.94 3.04
N PHE A 254 -23.93 -15.10 4.06
CA PHE A 254 -24.92 -15.21 5.12
C PHE A 254 -26.35 -14.99 4.60
N LEU A 255 -26.57 -13.97 3.77
CA LEU A 255 -27.89 -13.72 3.15
C LEU A 255 -28.36 -14.89 2.30
N LEU A 256 -27.45 -15.57 1.61
CA LEU A 256 -27.77 -16.73 0.76
C LEU A 256 -27.88 -18.05 1.55
N TRP A 257 -27.62 -18.07 2.85
CA TRP A 257 -27.63 -19.27 3.68
C TRP A 257 -29.06 -19.67 4.11
N LYS A 258 -29.83 -20.23 3.18
CA LYS A 258 -31.27 -20.48 3.33
C LYS A 258 -31.68 -21.40 4.48
N LYS A 259 -30.80 -22.27 4.98
CA LYS A 259 -31.12 -23.26 6.02
C LYS A 259 -30.97 -22.74 7.45
N GLU A 260 -30.33 -21.61 7.68
CA GLU A 260 -30.00 -21.07 9.01
C GLU A 260 -30.44 -19.60 9.12
N ARG A 261 -31.70 -19.41 9.53
CA ARG A 261 -32.28 -18.03 9.65
C ARG A 261 -31.43 -17.09 10.50
N ILE A 262 -30.76 -17.60 11.53
CA ILE A 262 -29.90 -16.80 12.40
C ILE A 262 -28.76 -16.16 11.58
N LEU A 263 -28.11 -16.92 10.67
CA LEU A 263 -27.04 -16.39 9.83
C LEU A 263 -27.57 -15.37 8.83
N GLN A 264 -28.78 -15.58 8.28
CA GLN A 264 -29.41 -14.56 7.42
C GLN A 264 -29.61 -13.25 8.18
N VAL A 265 -30.10 -13.30 9.43
CA VAL A 265 -30.27 -12.12 10.27
C VAL A 265 -28.93 -11.41 10.50
N PHE A 266 -27.84 -12.13 10.76
CA PHE A 266 -26.50 -11.52 10.84
C PHE A 266 -26.08 -10.89 9.51
N GLY A 267 -26.41 -11.49 8.39
CA GLY A 267 -26.19 -10.92 7.07
C GLY A 267 -26.99 -9.63 6.83
N GLU A 268 -28.29 -9.64 7.21
CA GLU A 268 -29.17 -8.47 7.13
C GLU A 268 -28.64 -7.31 7.99
N ILE A 269 -28.29 -7.58 9.26
CA ILE A 269 -27.70 -6.60 10.17
C ILE A 269 -26.36 -6.09 9.62
N GLY A 270 -25.49 -6.99 9.18
CA GLY A 270 -24.19 -6.62 8.59
C GLY A 270 -24.34 -5.71 7.38
N LEU A 271 -25.32 -5.99 6.49
CA LEU A 271 -25.62 -5.15 5.34
C LEU A 271 -26.10 -3.75 5.76
N VAL A 272 -27.04 -3.68 6.70
CA VAL A 272 -27.55 -2.39 7.21
C VAL A 272 -26.42 -1.55 7.81
N LEU A 273 -25.59 -2.17 8.65
CA LEU A 273 -24.45 -1.48 9.27
C LEU A 273 -23.40 -1.06 8.24
N LEU A 274 -23.13 -1.87 7.24
CA LEU A 274 -22.22 -1.50 6.14
C LEU A 274 -22.77 -0.32 5.34
N LEU A 275 -24.04 -0.34 4.99
CA LEU A 275 -24.70 0.78 4.28
C LEU A 275 -24.70 2.06 5.13
N TRP A 276 -24.84 1.94 6.44
CA TRP A 276 -24.74 3.07 7.37
C TRP A 276 -23.38 3.75 7.33
N THR A 277 -22.28 2.97 7.14
CA THR A 277 -20.93 3.56 7.02
C THR A 277 -20.76 4.44 5.81
N PHE A 278 -21.55 4.27 4.73
CA PHE A 278 -21.52 5.16 3.56
C PHE A 278 -22.03 6.57 3.86
N GLY A 279 -22.87 6.72 4.90
CA GLY A 279 -23.29 8.03 5.39
C GLY A 279 -22.12 8.89 5.87
N TYR A 280 -21.09 8.25 6.47
CA TYR A 280 -19.86 8.95 6.89
C TYR A 280 -19.14 9.59 5.71
N PHE A 281 -19.03 8.89 4.57
CA PHE A 281 -18.41 9.46 3.37
C PHE A 281 -19.12 10.75 2.92
N GLY A 282 -20.44 10.70 2.79
CA GLY A 282 -21.22 11.87 2.37
C GLY A 282 -21.09 13.06 3.32
N THR A 283 -21.15 12.80 4.63
CA THR A 283 -21.00 13.85 5.66
C THR A 283 -19.57 14.42 5.70
N SER A 284 -18.56 13.58 5.52
CA SER A 284 -17.16 14.01 5.49
C SER A 284 -16.86 14.85 4.25
N VAL A 285 -17.30 14.42 3.08
CA VAL A 285 -17.13 15.19 1.84
C VAL A 285 -17.79 16.56 1.98
N TYR A 286 -19.03 16.62 2.49
CA TYR A 286 -19.70 17.90 2.71
C TYR A 286 -18.97 18.79 3.72
N SER A 287 -18.46 18.20 4.82
CA SER A 287 -17.73 18.94 5.86
C SER A 287 -16.42 19.53 5.38
N TRP A 288 -15.69 18.83 4.52
CA TRP A 288 -14.39 19.26 4.03
C TRP A 288 -14.44 20.14 2.78
N PHE A 289 -15.37 19.84 1.87
CA PHE A 289 -15.43 20.44 0.54
C PHE A 289 -16.72 21.24 0.28
N GLY A 290 -17.64 21.32 1.25
CA GLY A 290 -18.93 21.98 1.06
C GLY A 290 -19.84 21.21 0.11
N ASN A 291 -20.69 21.92 -0.63
CA ASN A 291 -21.59 21.32 -1.60
C ASN A 291 -20.87 21.00 -2.92
N VAL A 292 -20.29 19.82 -3.02
CA VAL A 292 -19.57 19.38 -4.24
C VAL A 292 -20.47 19.27 -5.50
N PHE A 293 -21.79 19.37 -5.33
CA PHE A 293 -22.75 19.43 -6.45
C PHE A 293 -23.04 20.84 -6.94
N ASP A 294 -22.47 21.85 -6.29
CA ASP A 294 -22.55 23.23 -6.77
C ASP A 294 -21.51 23.45 -7.86
N LEU A 295 -21.95 23.24 -9.10
CA LEU A 295 -21.10 23.39 -10.28
C LEU A 295 -20.68 24.84 -10.56
N SER A 296 -21.29 25.83 -9.89
CA SER A 296 -20.91 27.24 -10.05
C SER A 296 -19.50 27.54 -9.50
N GLU A 297 -19.05 26.76 -8.51
CA GLU A 297 -17.73 26.85 -7.92
C GLU A 297 -16.71 25.88 -8.52
N TYR A 298 -17.14 25.00 -9.43
CA TYR A 298 -16.27 24.02 -10.02
C TYR A 298 -15.21 24.64 -10.92
N ARG A 299 -13.94 24.47 -10.58
CA ARG A 299 -12.77 25.02 -11.28
C ARG A 299 -12.03 23.97 -12.15
N GLY A 300 -12.60 22.80 -12.34
CA GLY A 300 -11.95 21.68 -13.03
C GLY A 300 -11.06 20.87 -12.08
N LEU A 301 -10.16 20.08 -12.68
CA LEU A 301 -9.18 19.25 -11.95
C LEU A 301 -7.78 19.88 -11.95
N ASP A 302 -7.67 21.16 -12.26
CA ASP A 302 -6.41 21.89 -12.26
C ASP A 302 -5.97 22.18 -10.81
N ALA A 303 -4.94 21.48 -10.35
CA ALA A 303 -4.38 21.67 -9.02
C ALA A 303 -3.69 23.04 -8.85
N THR A 304 -3.30 23.72 -9.93
CA THR A 304 -2.68 25.04 -9.87
C THR A 304 -3.68 26.17 -9.67
N ALA A 305 -4.98 25.90 -9.84
CA ALA A 305 -6.05 26.89 -9.69
C ALA A 305 -6.09 27.53 -8.29
N TYR A 306 -5.56 26.85 -7.25
CA TYR A 306 -5.51 27.41 -5.91
C TYR A 306 -4.46 28.52 -5.75
N LEU A 307 -3.47 28.64 -6.66
CA LEU A 307 -2.45 29.69 -6.62
C LEU A 307 -3.07 31.07 -6.55
N GLU A 308 -4.12 31.33 -7.33
CA GLU A 308 -4.79 32.63 -7.36
C GLU A 308 -5.48 32.98 -6.03
N ASN A 309 -5.89 31.95 -5.28
CA ASN A 309 -6.59 32.15 -4.01
C ASN A 309 -5.63 32.21 -2.81
N VAL A 310 -4.53 31.44 -2.83
CA VAL A 310 -3.60 31.30 -1.70
C VAL A 310 -2.36 32.16 -1.88
N PHE A 311 -1.84 32.26 -3.10
CA PHE A 311 -0.62 33.00 -3.45
C PHE A 311 -0.91 34.04 -4.55
N SER A 312 -1.99 34.78 -4.42
CA SER A 312 -2.45 35.75 -5.43
C SER A 312 -1.36 36.74 -5.86
N GLU A 313 -0.47 37.10 -4.93
CA GLU A 313 0.66 38.04 -5.18
C GLU A 313 1.76 37.39 -6.05
N ASP A 314 1.91 36.07 -6.00
CA ASP A 314 2.97 35.33 -6.69
C ASP A 314 2.44 34.57 -7.91
N ALA A 315 1.13 34.37 -8.02
CA ALA A 315 0.50 33.51 -9.02
C ALA A 315 0.88 33.88 -10.46
N GLY A 316 0.92 35.16 -10.77
CA GLY A 316 1.31 35.65 -12.09
C GLY A 316 2.77 35.35 -12.44
N ALA A 317 3.67 35.51 -11.47
CA ALA A 317 5.10 35.23 -11.64
C ALA A 317 5.37 33.72 -11.79
N ILE A 318 4.70 32.89 -10.98
CA ILE A 318 4.81 31.41 -11.05
C ILE A 318 4.30 30.91 -12.41
N ARG A 319 3.15 31.41 -12.85
CA ARG A 319 2.59 31.05 -14.16
C ARG A 319 3.49 31.49 -15.30
N TRP A 320 4.10 32.69 -15.22
CA TRP A 320 5.05 33.15 -16.22
C TRP A 320 6.26 32.20 -16.34
N LEU A 321 6.80 31.72 -15.21
CA LEU A 321 7.88 30.72 -15.21
C LEU A 321 7.45 29.43 -15.91
N ASP A 322 6.27 28.89 -15.56
CA ASP A 322 5.75 27.64 -16.11
C ASP A 322 5.53 27.71 -17.63
N GLU A 323 4.97 28.83 -18.10
CA GLU A 323 4.63 29.01 -19.52
C GLU A 323 5.84 29.42 -20.39
N THR A 324 6.78 30.18 -19.84
CA THR A 324 7.84 30.81 -20.61
C THR A 324 9.14 30.05 -20.60
N ILE A 325 9.52 29.47 -19.45
CA ILE A 325 10.83 28.86 -19.28
C ILE A 325 10.87 27.47 -19.91
N LYS A 326 11.95 27.18 -20.62
CA LYS A 326 12.19 25.88 -21.25
C LYS A 326 13.39 25.20 -20.58
N GLY A 327 13.33 23.87 -20.50
CA GLY A 327 14.37 23.08 -19.84
C GLY A 327 14.15 22.99 -18.32
N GLN A 328 15.23 22.89 -17.57
CA GLN A 328 15.24 22.71 -16.13
C GLN A 328 16.27 23.64 -15.45
N PRO A 329 16.21 24.97 -15.69
CA PRO A 329 17.09 25.90 -14.99
C PRO A 329 16.75 25.94 -13.50
N VAL A 330 17.76 26.16 -12.66
CA VAL A 330 17.58 26.29 -11.22
C VAL A 330 16.97 27.64 -10.90
N VAL A 331 15.89 27.63 -10.11
CA VAL A 331 15.25 28.83 -9.56
C VAL A 331 15.59 28.94 -8.07
N LEU A 332 16.13 30.07 -7.66
CA LEU A 332 16.29 30.40 -6.25
C LEU A 332 14.96 30.88 -5.69
N GLU A 333 14.46 30.23 -4.66
CA GLU A 333 13.32 30.65 -3.85
C GLU A 333 13.58 30.43 -2.36
N ALA A 334 12.80 31.04 -1.49
CA ALA A 334 12.98 30.90 -0.05
C ALA A 334 12.58 29.49 0.41
N ASN A 335 13.49 28.81 1.09
CA ASN A 335 13.26 27.49 1.67
C ASN A 335 12.48 27.56 2.99
N GLY A 336 11.84 26.46 3.39
CA GLY A 336 11.11 26.34 4.65
C GLY A 336 10.95 24.91 5.16
N ASP A 337 10.16 24.77 6.21
CA ASP A 337 9.85 23.46 6.76
C ASP A 337 8.81 22.72 5.93
N SER A 338 8.73 21.41 6.15
CA SER A 338 7.74 20.54 5.50
C SER A 338 6.32 20.98 5.78
N TYR A 339 5.46 20.86 4.76
CA TYR A 339 4.05 21.28 4.80
C TYR A 339 3.82 22.77 5.04
N SER A 340 4.83 23.60 4.74
CA SER A 340 4.70 25.05 4.72
C SER A 340 4.43 25.57 3.30
N ASP A 341 4.16 26.87 3.20
CA ASP A 341 3.92 27.57 1.93
C ASP A 341 5.20 27.93 1.16
N TYR A 342 6.35 27.53 1.67
CA TYR A 342 7.63 27.66 0.97
C TYR A 342 7.76 26.61 -0.13
N GLU A 343 8.72 26.80 -1.04
CA GLU A 343 8.96 25.99 -2.24
C GLU A 343 7.76 25.93 -3.21
N ARG A 344 6.89 26.93 -3.15
CA ARG A 344 5.70 27.02 -4.01
C ARG A 344 6.05 27.22 -5.48
N VAL A 345 7.21 27.86 -5.76
CA VAL A 345 7.66 28.10 -7.14
C VAL A 345 8.08 26.79 -7.78
N SER A 346 9.02 26.06 -7.18
CA SER A 346 9.47 24.76 -7.69
C SER A 346 8.36 23.73 -7.71
N ALA A 347 7.49 23.69 -6.70
CA ALA A 347 6.38 22.76 -6.64
C ALA A 347 5.36 22.95 -7.77
N MET A 348 5.10 24.19 -8.19
CA MET A 348 4.09 24.52 -9.18
C MET A 348 4.62 24.56 -10.62
N THR A 349 5.91 24.77 -10.80
CA THR A 349 6.54 24.85 -12.13
C THR A 349 7.31 23.58 -12.50
N GLY A 350 7.66 22.74 -11.50
CA GLY A 350 8.56 21.61 -11.71
C GLY A 350 10.01 22.00 -11.95
N LEU A 351 10.37 23.28 -11.79
CA LEU A 351 11.75 23.75 -11.91
C LEU A 351 12.55 23.38 -10.65
N PRO A 352 13.81 22.94 -10.77
CA PRO A 352 14.63 22.65 -9.61
C PRO A 352 14.96 23.90 -8.80
N THR A 353 15.04 23.75 -7.48
CA THR A 353 15.49 24.79 -6.56
C THR A 353 16.75 24.37 -5.78
N VAL A 354 17.38 25.28 -5.05
CA VAL A 354 18.61 25.00 -4.28
C VAL A 354 18.36 24.07 -3.11
N LEU A 355 17.23 24.25 -2.42
CA LEU A 355 16.80 23.43 -1.29
C LEU A 355 15.27 23.37 -1.28
N GLY A 356 14.74 22.14 -1.19
CA GLY A 356 13.32 21.86 -0.98
C GLY A 356 12.94 21.91 0.51
N TRP A 357 11.78 21.36 0.85
CA TRP A 357 11.34 21.28 2.26
C TRP A 357 12.37 20.53 3.11
N TYR A 358 12.93 21.21 4.08
CA TYR A 358 14.10 20.78 4.84
C TYR A 358 13.96 19.36 5.42
N VAL A 359 12.84 19.08 6.13
CA VAL A 359 12.64 17.75 6.74
C VAL A 359 12.45 16.65 5.70
N HIS A 360 11.76 16.95 4.58
CA HIS A 360 11.60 15.98 3.49
C HIS A 360 12.95 15.67 2.82
N GLU A 361 13.74 16.68 2.52
CA GLU A 361 15.08 16.51 1.95
C GLU A 361 15.97 15.70 2.90
N TRP A 362 15.98 16.03 4.19
CA TRP A 362 16.73 15.29 5.20
C TRP A 362 16.32 13.81 5.24
N LEU A 363 15.02 13.52 5.22
CA LEU A 363 14.53 12.15 5.24
C LEU A 363 15.00 11.31 4.05
N TRP A 364 15.14 11.92 2.89
CA TRP A 364 15.57 11.22 1.68
C TRP A 364 17.10 11.18 1.52
N ARG A 365 17.83 12.14 2.08
CA ARG A 365 19.28 12.21 1.97
C ARG A 365 20.03 11.56 3.14
N GLY A 366 19.39 11.40 4.29
CA GLY A 366 19.95 10.75 5.48
C GLY A 366 20.87 11.62 6.34
N ASP A 367 21.59 12.60 5.77
CA ASP A 367 22.48 13.50 6.50
C ASP A 367 22.01 14.96 6.38
N PRO A 368 21.72 15.65 7.50
CA PRO A 368 21.32 17.05 7.48
C PRO A 368 22.48 18.03 7.25
N ALA A 369 23.74 17.60 7.26
CA ALA A 369 24.89 18.52 7.18
C ALA A 369 24.89 19.35 5.89
N ASP A 370 24.72 18.69 4.73
CA ASP A 370 24.61 19.38 3.43
C ASP A 370 23.41 20.34 3.36
N LEU A 371 22.29 19.92 3.96
CA LEU A 371 21.06 20.73 3.96
C LEU A 371 21.19 21.98 4.82
N ASN A 372 21.89 21.90 5.95
CA ASN A 372 22.19 23.06 6.78
C ASN A 372 23.05 24.08 6.03
N VAL A 373 24.04 23.60 5.28
CA VAL A 373 24.86 24.46 4.43
C VAL A 373 24.02 25.12 3.35
N ARG A 374 23.20 24.35 2.62
CA ARG A 374 22.30 24.89 1.58
C ARG A 374 21.30 25.90 2.13
N ALA A 375 20.72 25.65 3.31
CA ALA A 375 19.77 26.56 3.95
C ALA A 375 20.41 27.91 4.29
N GLU A 376 21.66 27.90 4.80
CA GLU A 376 22.40 29.12 5.07
C GLU A 376 22.85 29.80 3.76
N ASP A 377 23.26 29.04 2.75
CA ASP A 377 23.64 29.59 1.44
C ASP A 377 22.44 30.26 0.75
N VAL A 378 21.23 29.65 0.80
CA VAL A 378 19.99 30.29 0.31
C VAL A 378 19.74 31.62 1.02
N LYS A 379 19.89 31.64 2.34
CA LYS A 379 19.74 32.87 3.11
C LYS A 379 20.81 33.91 2.72
N GLN A 380 22.07 33.52 2.57
CA GLN A 380 23.16 34.40 2.16
C GLN A 380 22.90 35.00 0.76
N MET A 381 22.42 34.23 -0.20
CA MET A 381 22.06 34.74 -1.52
C MET A 381 21.00 35.84 -1.47
N TYR A 382 20.08 35.81 -0.50
CA TYR A 382 19.05 36.85 -0.35
C TYR A 382 19.46 38.03 0.53
N THR A 383 20.37 37.83 1.49
CA THR A 383 20.60 38.81 2.56
C THR A 383 22.01 39.36 2.63
N SER A 384 22.97 38.77 1.92
CA SER A 384 24.36 39.22 1.94
C SER A 384 24.54 40.64 1.35
N THR A 385 25.53 41.37 1.85
CA THR A 385 25.98 42.63 1.28
C THR A 385 27.25 42.47 0.41
N ASP A 386 27.81 41.25 0.38
CA ASP A 386 28.99 40.93 -0.44
C ASP A 386 28.54 40.35 -1.78
N THR A 387 28.65 41.17 -2.82
CA THR A 387 28.30 40.80 -4.20
C THR A 387 29.09 39.57 -4.69
N ASN A 388 30.39 39.47 -4.35
CA ASN A 388 31.22 38.37 -4.82
C ASN A 388 30.79 37.05 -4.18
N GLU A 389 30.42 37.08 -2.91
CA GLU A 389 29.91 35.87 -2.23
C GLU A 389 28.56 35.44 -2.82
N VAL A 390 27.65 36.36 -3.10
CA VAL A 390 26.36 36.04 -3.74
C VAL A 390 26.58 35.43 -5.13
N LEU A 391 27.42 36.03 -5.96
CA LEU A 391 27.74 35.51 -7.30
C LEU A 391 28.36 34.11 -7.23
N ARG A 392 29.30 33.90 -6.30
CA ARG A 392 29.93 32.60 -6.07
C ARG A 392 28.89 31.51 -5.72
N LEU A 393 27.94 31.85 -4.86
CA LEU A 393 26.88 30.89 -4.46
C LEU A 393 25.91 30.62 -5.60
N LEU A 394 25.50 31.65 -6.36
CA LEU A 394 24.66 31.49 -7.53
C LEU A 394 25.30 30.57 -8.58
N GLU A 395 26.61 30.74 -8.84
CA GLU A 395 27.39 29.87 -9.73
C GLU A 395 27.48 28.43 -9.17
N GLN A 396 27.81 28.28 -7.88
CA GLN A 396 27.91 26.97 -7.21
C GLN A 396 26.65 26.13 -7.35
N TYR A 397 25.49 26.75 -7.27
CA TYR A 397 24.20 26.06 -7.38
C TYR A 397 23.58 26.15 -8.79
N HIS A 398 24.29 26.71 -9.75
CA HIS A 398 23.82 26.93 -11.14
C HIS A 398 22.48 27.66 -11.20
N VAL A 399 22.27 28.63 -10.32
CA VAL A 399 21.04 29.42 -10.27
C VAL A 399 20.93 30.30 -11.52
N THR A 400 19.83 30.12 -12.26
CA THR A 400 19.55 30.91 -13.46
C THR A 400 18.54 32.01 -13.18
N TYR A 401 17.59 31.76 -12.31
CA TYR A 401 16.53 32.70 -11.97
C TYR A 401 16.46 32.91 -10.45
N ILE A 402 16.18 34.15 -10.04
CA ILE A 402 15.93 34.49 -8.65
C ILE A 402 14.51 35.00 -8.53
N PHE A 403 13.71 34.31 -7.71
CA PHE A 403 12.33 34.69 -7.42
C PHE A 403 12.29 35.56 -6.16
N VAL A 404 11.62 36.69 -6.22
CA VAL A 404 11.40 37.59 -5.09
C VAL A 404 9.92 37.93 -4.99
N GLY A 405 9.22 37.21 -4.14
CA GLY A 405 7.78 37.34 -3.94
C GLY A 405 7.39 37.45 -2.48
N SER A 406 6.15 37.07 -2.18
CA SER A 406 5.56 37.25 -0.85
C SER A 406 6.33 36.51 0.25
N LYS A 407 6.79 35.28 0.02
CA LYS A 407 7.49 34.50 1.04
C LYS A 407 8.93 34.88 1.24
N GLU A 408 9.63 35.35 0.22
CA GLU A 408 10.97 35.91 0.33
C GLU A 408 10.94 37.18 1.19
N LYS A 409 9.97 38.06 0.92
CA LYS A 409 9.77 39.31 1.68
C LYS A 409 9.32 39.02 3.12
N GLU A 410 8.40 38.05 3.33
CA GLU A 410 7.98 37.64 4.66
C GLU A 410 9.15 37.09 5.49
N LYS A 411 9.97 36.21 4.89
CA LYS A 411 11.06 35.53 5.58
C LYS A 411 12.23 36.43 5.93
N TYR A 412 12.66 37.26 4.98
CA TYR A 412 13.88 38.01 5.12
C TYR A 412 13.63 39.48 5.55
N GLY A 413 12.43 39.99 5.33
CA GLY A 413 12.05 41.35 5.75
C GLY A 413 13.07 42.41 5.36
N ASP A 414 13.48 43.23 6.31
CA ASP A 414 14.47 44.30 6.13
C ASP A 414 15.89 43.80 5.77
N ALA A 415 16.16 42.51 5.97
CA ALA A 415 17.43 41.88 5.60
C ALA A 415 17.50 41.50 4.12
N LEU A 416 16.38 41.47 3.40
CA LEU A 416 16.34 41.18 1.97
C LEU A 416 17.07 42.30 1.18
N ASN A 417 18.17 41.94 0.53
CA ASN A 417 18.98 42.91 -0.19
C ASN A 417 18.57 43.02 -1.67
N GLU A 418 17.37 43.57 -1.90
CA GLU A 418 16.83 43.72 -3.26
C GLU A 418 17.75 44.56 -4.17
N SER A 419 18.42 45.57 -3.63
CA SER A 419 19.33 46.46 -4.41
C SER A 419 20.53 45.68 -4.95
N LEU A 420 21.10 44.75 -4.17
CA LEU A 420 22.19 43.90 -4.64
C LEU A 420 21.66 42.94 -5.68
N LEU A 421 20.54 42.25 -5.42
CA LEU A 421 19.95 41.28 -6.35
C LEU A 421 19.65 41.91 -7.72
N GLN A 422 19.07 43.10 -7.75
CA GLN A 422 18.80 43.85 -8.99
C GLN A 422 20.07 44.36 -9.69
N SER A 423 21.22 44.40 -9.00
CA SER A 423 22.49 44.76 -9.62
C SER A 423 23.21 43.61 -10.33
N ILE A 424 22.81 42.36 -10.06
CA ILE A 424 23.46 41.15 -10.57
C ILE A 424 22.57 40.34 -11.51
N GLY A 425 21.33 40.77 -11.74
CA GLY A 425 20.38 40.12 -12.66
C GLY A 425 19.47 41.13 -13.34
N ASP A 426 18.96 40.72 -14.50
CA ASP A 426 17.99 41.51 -15.27
C ASP A 426 16.57 41.13 -14.86
N ILE A 427 15.70 42.11 -14.63
CA ILE A 427 14.28 41.84 -14.32
C ILE A 427 13.62 41.31 -15.59
N VAL A 428 13.23 40.02 -15.59
CA VAL A 428 12.52 39.33 -16.70
C VAL A 428 11.02 39.29 -16.51
N TYR A 429 10.56 39.42 -15.28
CA TYR A 429 9.14 39.54 -14.92
C TYR A 429 9.00 40.50 -13.73
N GLN A 430 7.97 41.33 -13.75
CA GLN A 430 7.61 42.18 -12.62
C GLN A 430 6.11 42.44 -12.57
N ASP A 431 5.53 42.23 -11.41
CA ASP A 431 4.20 42.68 -11.07
C ASP A 431 4.28 43.89 -10.15
N THR A 432 3.89 45.03 -10.65
CA THR A 432 3.97 46.32 -9.89
C THR A 432 2.90 46.40 -8.80
N ALA A 433 1.83 45.63 -8.86
CA ALA A 433 0.76 45.64 -7.87
C ALA A 433 1.14 44.88 -6.60
N SER A 434 1.70 43.68 -6.74
CA SER A 434 2.19 42.86 -5.63
C SER A 434 3.65 43.17 -5.26
N GLY A 435 4.39 43.76 -6.19
CA GLY A 435 5.83 43.97 -6.07
C GLY A 435 6.65 42.69 -6.24
N THR A 436 6.04 41.57 -6.72
CA THR A 436 6.73 40.33 -7.03
C THR A 436 7.50 40.48 -8.34
N TYR A 437 8.74 39.99 -8.38
CA TYR A 437 9.55 39.99 -9.59
C TYR A 437 10.47 38.78 -9.70
N ILE A 438 10.94 38.56 -10.91
CA ILE A 438 11.90 37.49 -11.24
C ILE A 438 13.10 38.15 -11.93
N LEU A 439 14.29 37.78 -11.45
CA LEU A 439 15.56 38.19 -12.07
C LEU A 439 16.13 36.98 -12.84
N GLN A 440 16.69 37.24 -14.01
CA GLN A 440 17.60 36.32 -14.67
C GLN A 440 19.03 36.74 -14.33
N VAL A 441 19.80 35.82 -13.75
CA VAL A 441 21.20 36.02 -13.39
C VAL A 441 21.99 36.27 -14.68
N GLN A 442 22.81 37.35 -14.68
CA GLN A 442 23.67 37.67 -15.82
C GLN A 442 24.78 36.62 -15.95
N ASP A 443 25.03 36.13 -17.16
CA ASP A 443 26.19 35.27 -17.45
C ASP A 443 27.46 36.07 -17.15
N THR A 444 28.28 35.63 -16.18
CA THR A 444 29.55 36.26 -15.78
C THR A 444 30.68 35.85 -16.70
#